data_4b896b586d76a9b8f16f8e7c599084d1
#
_entry.id   4b896b586d76a9b8f16f8e7c599084d1
#
_cell.length_a   1.000
_cell.length_b   1.000
_cell.length_c   1.000
_cell.angle_alpha   90.00
_cell.angle_beta   90.00
_cell.angle_gamma   90.00
#
_symmetry.space_group_name_H-M   'P 1'
#
loop_
_entity.id
_entity.type
_entity.pdbx_description
1 polymer ?
#
loop_
_entity_poly.entity_id
_entity_poly.type
_entity_poly.pdbx_seq_one_letter_code
_entity_poly.pdbx_strand_id
1 'polypeptide(L)'
;TLMESGLAAPVQLMAQNELSLGVDHIRFMEEFKYFSALNVFMPDTGHGFVHWSGPMRGGSKRIEWNMTKDEFELYKKGLKRAGRIFFAAGAERVYLPTYQRIQATSVYELDDIVDSVDYGALGLYSMRLVSLNAQGSCRMGADRKKAVVDPYGQVYEVSGLFVSDASLLPSIAIQHPMLTVAALS
;
A
#
# COMPACT_ATOMS: atom_id res chain seq x y z
N THR A 1 -10.07 -7.36 -3.63
CA THR A 1 -8.66 -7.57 -3.24
C THR A 1 -7.94 -8.25 -4.39
N LEU A 2 -6.87 -7.65 -4.88
CA LEU A 2 -5.93 -8.24 -5.82
C LEU A 2 -4.74 -8.79 -5.02
N MET A 3 -4.22 -9.94 -5.43
CA MET A 3 -3.02 -10.51 -4.84
C MET A 3 -1.99 -10.72 -5.94
N GLU A 4 -0.77 -10.30 -5.68
CA GLU A 4 0.36 -10.47 -6.59
C GLU A 4 1.52 -11.12 -5.86
N SER A 5 2.25 -12.00 -6.54
CA SER A 5 3.52 -12.49 -6.01
C SER A 5 4.55 -11.35 -6.02
N GLY A 6 5.12 -11.07 -4.86
CA GLY A 6 6.21 -10.12 -4.73
C GLY A 6 7.52 -10.77 -5.20
N LEU A 7 7.94 -10.50 -6.44
CA LEU A 7 9.31 -10.77 -6.86
C LEU A 7 10.21 -9.66 -6.30
N ALA A 8 10.63 -9.82 -5.06
CA ALA A 8 11.53 -8.86 -4.43
C ALA A 8 12.96 -9.37 -4.50
N ALA A 9 13.87 -8.54 -4.97
CA ALA A 9 15.28 -8.76 -4.72
C ALA A 9 15.54 -8.82 -3.20
N PRO A 10 16.52 -9.59 -2.70
CA PRO A 10 16.79 -9.75 -1.28
C PRO A 10 16.83 -8.43 -0.50
N VAL A 11 17.51 -7.43 -1.03
CA VAL A 11 17.64 -6.10 -0.41
C VAL A 11 16.29 -5.39 -0.32
N GLN A 12 15.45 -5.50 -1.35
CA GLN A 12 14.14 -4.86 -1.38
C GLN A 12 13.17 -5.54 -0.39
N LEU A 13 13.19 -6.88 -0.33
CA LEU A 13 12.41 -7.62 0.65
C LEU A 13 12.81 -7.25 2.08
N MET A 14 14.11 -7.10 2.33
CA MET A 14 14.65 -6.67 3.61
C MET A 14 14.18 -5.27 4.00
N ALA A 15 14.29 -4.32 3.09
CA ALA A 15 13.88 -2.95 3.35
C ALA A 15 12.37 -2.81 3.62
N GLN A 16 11.57 -3.69 3.05
CA GLN A 16 10.10 -3.65 3.20
C GLN A 16 9.57 -4.47 4.37
N ASN A 17 10.16 -5.61 4.65
CA ASN A 17 9.55 -6.61 5.52
C ASN A 17 10.35 -6.93 6.79
N GLU A 18 11.66 -6.73 6.78
CA GLU A 18 12.49 -7.05 7.92
C GLU A 18 13.02 -5.80 8.62
N LEU A 19 12.66 -5.65 9.89
CA LEU A 19 13.09 -4.54 10.73
C LEU A 19 14.03 -4.99 11.85
N SER A 20 14.37 -6.28 11.90
CA SER A 20 15.30 -6.78 12.91
C SER A 20 16.72 -6.27 12.64
N LEU A 21 17.50 -6.24 13.72
CA LEU A 21 18.88 -5.80 13.70
C LEU A 21 19.80 -6.92 14.23
N GLY A 22 21.06 -6.88 13.85
CA GLY A 22 22.07 -7.79 14.37
C GLY A 22 21.87 -9.23 13.93
N VAL A 23 21.90 -10.17 14.88
CA VAL A 23 21.86 -11.61 14.61
C VAL A 23 20.55 -12.06 13.94
N ASP A 24 19.44 -11.47 14.32
CA ASP A 24 18.15 -11.84 13.74
C ASP A 24 18.04 -11.41 12.28
N HIS A 25 18.64 -10.27 11.93
CA HIS A 25 18.77 -9.83 10.56
C HIS A 25 19.64 -10.79 9.72
N ILE A 26 20.77 -11.23 10.27
CA ILE A 26 21.66 -12.17 9.59
C ILE A 26 20.93 -13.49 9.33
N ARG A 27 20.27 -14.05 10.35
CA ARG A 27 19.48 -15.28 10.21
C ARG A 27 18.40 -15.18 9.14
N PHE A 28 17.68 -14.05 9.10
CA PHE A 28 16.69 -13.81 8.07
C PHE A 28 17.31 -13.82 6.67
N MET A 29 18.48 -13.20 6.51
CA MET A 29 19.19 -13.19 5.22
C MET A 29 19.71 -14.57 4.81
N GLU A 30 20.14 -15.38 5.74
CA GLU A 30 20.56 -16.77 5.46
C GLU A 30 19.39 -17.64 4.98
N GLU A 31 18.19 -17.41 5.53
CA GLU A 31 16.96 -18.12 5.17
C GLU A 31 16.24 -17.53 3.96
N PHE A 32 16.71 -16.41 3.39
CA PHE A 32 16.03 -15.65 2.33
C PHE A 32 15.53 -16.52 1.17
N LYS A 33 16.29 -17.51 0.76
CA LYS A 33 15.95 -18.43 -0.35
C LYS A 33 14.65 -19.22 -0.12
N TYR A 34 14.18 -19.30 1.13
CA TYR A 34 12.95 -19.99 1.50
C TYR A 34 11.75 -19.05 1.66
N PHE A 35 11.96 -17.75 1.50
CA PHE A 35 10.89 -16.77 1.61
C PHE A 35 10.20 -16.51 0.27
N SER A 36 8.90 -16.35 0.35
CA SER A 36 8.08 -15.80 -0.73
C SER A 36 7.19 -14.69 -0.17
N ALA A 37 6.80 -13.74 -1.00
CA ALA A 37 5.95 -12.63 -0.60
C ALA A 37 4.71 -12.54 -1.49
N LEU A 38 3.57 -12.22 -0.87
CA LEU A 38 2.34 -11.85 -1.56
C LEU A 38 1.96 -10.42 -1.15
N ASN A 39 1.82 -9.56 -2.12
CA ASN A 39 1.24 -8.24 -1.94
C ASN A 39 -0.28 -8.34 -1.96
N VAL A 40 -0.93 -7.81 -0.95
CA VAL A 40 -2.39 -7.73 -0.87
C VAL A 40 -2.80 -6.31 -1.20
N PHE A 41 -3.34 -6.10 -2.39
CA PHE A 41 -3.89 -4.82 -2.82
C PHE A 41 -5.37 -4.76 -2.52
N MET A 42 -5.83 -3.62 -2.07
CA MET A 42 -7.25 -3.37 -1.87
C MET A 42 -7.62 -1.99 -2.44
N PRO A 43 -8.88 -1.82 -2.87
CA PRO A 43 -9.36 -0.51 -3.23
C PRO A 43 -9.42 0.36 -1.98
N ASP A 44 -9.05 1.60 -2.18
CA ASP A 44 -9.09 2.66 -1.19
C ASP A 44 -10.19 3.63 -1.64
N THR A 45 -11.17 3.88 -0.78
CA THR A 45 -12.26 4.83 -0.99
C THR A 45 -12.08 6.08 -0.14
N GLY A 46 -11.09 6.04 0.76
CA GLY A 46 -10.71 7.14 1.62
C GLY A 46 -10.18 8.34 0.84
N HIS A 47 -10.21 9.49 1.48
CA HIS A 47 -9.62 10.70 0.95
C HIS A 47 -8.39 11.07 1.78
N GLY A 48 -7.33 11.42 1.06
CA GLY A 48 -6.11 11.94 1.66
C GLY A 48 -5.89 13.40 1.29
N PHE A 49 -5.01 14.04 2.03
CA PHE A 49 -4.58 15.41 1.77
C PHE A 49 -3.07 15.48 1.70
N VAL A 50 -2.59 16.27 0.75
CA VAL A 50 -1.18 16.63 0.67
C VAL A 50 -1.07 18.10 1.04
N HIS A 51 -0.43 18.37 2.16
CA HIS A 51 -0.18 19.72 2.64
C HIS A 51 1.27 20.10 2.37
N TRP A 52 1.44 21.33 1.92
CA TRP A 52 2.75 21.97 1.84
C TRP A 52 2.84 23.06 2.90
N SER A 53 3.86 23.02 3.72
CA SER A 53 4.14 24.05 4.71
C SER A 53 5.50 24.69 4.48
N GLY A 54 5.53 26.01 4.39
CA GLY A 54 6.76 26.79 4.24
C GLY A 54 7.03 27.28 2.81
N PRO A 55 8.17 27.94 2.59
CA PRO A 55 8.55 28.49 1.30
C PRO A 55 8.80 27.38 0.29
N MET A 56 8.68 27.65 -1.01
CA MET A 56 8.87 26.68 -2.11
C MET A 56 10.20 25.93 -2.03
N ARG A 57 11.26 26.55 -1.49
CA ARG A 57 12.54 25.90 -1.17
C ARG A 57 12.63 25.75 0.35
N GLY A 58 12.75 24.53 0.84
CA GLY A 58 12.91 24.21 2.26
C GLY A 58 11.62 24.02 3.05
N GLY A 59 10.44 23.96 2.39
CA GLY A 59 9.20 23.56 3.04
C GLY A 59 9.09 22.05 3.27
N SER A 60 8.20 21.64 4.16
CA SER A 60 7.89 20.25 4.43
C SER A 60 6.58 19.82 3.78
N LYS A 61 6.53 18.58 3.32
CA LYS A 61 5.30 17.93 2.84
C LYS A 61 4.72 17.13 4.00
N ARG A 62 3.42 17.29 4.22
CA ARG A 62 2.65 16.43 5.10
C ARG A 62 1.60 15.72 4.27
N ILE A 63 1.60 14.39 4.31
CA ILE A 63 0.61 13.56 3.66
C ILE A 63 -0.26 12.98 4.77
N GLU A 64 -1.56 13.20 4.67
CA GLU A 64 -2.57 12.64 5.55
C GLU A 64 -3.42 11.67 4.75
N TRP A 65 -3.56 10.47 5.26
CA TRP A 65 -4.44 9.46 4.69
C TRP A 65 -4.95 8.58 5.82
N ASN A 66 -6.24 8.28 5.80
CA ASN A 66 -6.87 7.44 6.80
C ASN A 66 -7.67 6.34 6.09
N MET A 67 -7.37 5.11 6.47
CA MET A 67 -8.17 3.96 6.09
C MET A 67 -9.52 4.01 6.79
N THR A 68 -10.59 3.66 6.10
CA THR A 68 -11.91 3.49 6.71
C THR A 68 -11.99 2.14 7.45
N LYS A 69 -12.98 2.00 8.35
CA LYS A 69 -13.19 0.73 9.05
C LYS A 69 -13.53 -0.42 8.10
N ASP A 70 -14.32 -0.16 7.07
CA ASP A 70 -14.69 -1.17 6.08
C ASP A 70 -13.49 -1.63 5.24
N GLU A 71 -12.60 -0.70 4.89
CA GLU A 71 -11.35 -1.02 4.20
C GLU A 71 -10.44 -1.85 5.10
N PHE A 72 -10.37 -1.54 6.39
CA PHE A 72 -9.59 -2.32 7.34
C PHE A 72 -10.11 -3.77 7.46
N GLU A 73 -11.42 -3.96 7.53
CA GLU A 73 -12.00 -5.31 7.53
C GLU A 73 -11.76 -6.04 6.21
N LEU A 74 -11.78 -5.33 5.07
CA LEU A 74 -11.41 -5.91 3.78
C LEU A 74 -9.94 -6.32 3.74
N TYR A 75 -9.06 -5.51 4.33
CA TYR A 75 -7.64 -5.81 4.46
C TYR A 75 -7.39 -7.07 5.30
N LYS A 76 -8.04 -7.19 6.47
CA LYS A 76 -7.98 -8.40 7.30
C LYS A 76 -8.39 -9.65 6.52
N LYS A 77 -9.48 -9.58 5.76
CA LYS A 77 -9.90 -10.70 4.87
C LYS A 77 -8.84 -11.03 3.82
N GLY A 78 -8.17 -10.03 3.27
CA GLY A 78 -7.08 -10.20 2.32
C GLY A 78 -5.88 -10.93 2.94
N LEU A 79 -5.46 -10.51 4.14
CA LEU A 79 -4.36 -11.14 4.87
C LEU A 79 -4.65 -12.61 5.19
N LYS A 80 -5.85 -12.91 5.68
CA LYS A 80 -6.26 -14.31 5.94
C LYS A 80 -6.21 -15.17 4.68
N ARG A 81 -6.68 -14.65 3.54
CA ARG A 81 -6.63 -15.36 2.26
C ARG A 81 -5.20 -15.61 1.80
N ALA A 82 -4.34 -14.59 1.87
CA ALA A 82 -2.93 -14.70 1.52
C ALA A 82 -2.20 -15.74 2.38
N GLY A 83 -2.43 -15.72 3.69
CA GLY A 83 -1.85 -16.70 4.60
C GLY A 83 -2.32 -18.13 4.34
N ARG A 84 -3.60 -18.33 4.02
CA ARG A 84 -4.12 -19.65 3.63
C ARG A 84 -3.49 -20.17 2.34
N ILE A 85 -3.19 -19.29 1.37
CA ILE A 85 -2.46 -19.66 0.15
C ILE A 85 -1.06 -20.15 0.51
N PHE A 86 -0.35 -19.44 1.38
CA PHE A 86 0.98 -19.88 1.83
C PHE A 86 0.95 -21.22 2.55
N PHE A 87 0.04 -21.44 3.50
CA PHE A 87 -0.07 -22.72 4.19
C PHE A 87 -0.48 -23.85 3.25
N ALA A 88 -1.38 -23.60 2.30
CA ALA A 88 -1.74 -24.59 1.29
C ALA A 88 -0.57 -24.93 0.34
N ALA A 89 0.35 -23.99 0.13
CA ALA A 89 1.59 -24.20 -0.62
C ALA A 89 2.70 -24.87 0.21
N GLY A 90 2.46 -25.21 1.48
CA GLY A 90 3.42 -25.88 2.35
C GLY A 90 4.31 -24.96 3.17
N ALA A 91 3.95 -23.69 3.32
CA ALA A 91 4.71 -22.80 4.20
C ALA A 91 4.59 -23.26 5.67
N GLU A 92 5.71 -23.32 6.36
CA GLU A 92 5.77 -23.62 7.79
C GLU A 92 5.39 -22.43 8.66
N ARG A 93 5.63 -21.23 8.16
CA ARG A 93 5.41 -19.95 8.87
C ARG A 93 4.93 -18.87 7.90
N VAL A 94 4.01 -18.04 8.36
CA VAL A 94 3.54 -16.85 7.64
C VAL A 94 3.81 -15.62 8.51
N TYR A 95 4.56 -14.67 7.97
CA TYR A 95 4.85 -13.41 8.62
C TYR A 95 3.81 -12.37 8.24
N LEU A 96 3.26 -11.68 9.23
CA LEU A 96 2.31 -10.61 9.03
C LEU A 96 3.04 -9.27 8.81
N PRO A 97 2.48 -8.36 8.00
CA PRO A 97 3.09 -7.07 7.71
C PRO A 97 2.88 -6.09 8.88
N THR A 98 3.50 -6.37 10.01
CA THR A 98 3.44 -5.59 11.24
C THR A 98 4.78 -4.93 11.54
N TYR A 99 4.80 -3.90 12.40
CA TYR A 99 6.05 -3.29 12.86
C TYR A 99 6.83 -4.21 13.78
N GLN A 100 6.17 -5.13 14.46
CA GLN A 100 6.82 -6.21 15.17
C GLN A 100 6.73 -7.48 14.33
N ARG A 101 7.74 -8.31 14.42
CA ARG A 101 7.80 -9.56 13.68
C ARG A 101 6.80 -10.57 14.26
N ILE A 102 5.57 -10.52 13.79
CA ILE A 102 4.51 -11.44 14.15
C ILE A 102 4.43 -12.52 13.07
N GLN A 103 4.42 -13.76 13.50
CA GLN A 103 4.31 -14.94 12.64
C GLN A 103 3.19 -15.84 13.12
N ALA A 104 2.58 -16.56 12.18
CA ALA A 104 1.66 -17.65 12.44
C ALA A 104 2.25 -18.95 11.88
N THR A 105 2.01 -20.06 12.58
CA THR A 105 2.44 -21.43 12.20
C THR A 105 1.26 -22.30 11.76
N SER A 106 0.06 -21.79 11.86
CA SER A 106 -1.17 -22.46 11.42
C SER A 106 -2.22 -21.45 10.94
N VAL A 107 -3.20 -21.95 10.19
CA VAL A 107 -4.34 -21.13 9.73
C VAL A 107 -5.15 -20.61 10.91
N TYR A 108 -5.32 -21.38 11.97
CA TYR A 108 -6.07 -20.97 13.16
C TYR A 108 -5.38 -19.83 13.88
N GLU A 109 -4.08 -19.97 14.11
CA GLU A 109 -3.26 -18.92 14.74
C GLU A 109 -3.25 -17.63 13.89
N LEU A 110 -3.16 -17.77 12.56
CA LEU A 110 -3.25 -16.63 11.65
C LEU A 110 -4.59 -15.90 11.80
N ASP A 111 -5.70 -16.64 11.81
CA ASP A 111 -7.04 -16.07 11.93
C ASP A 111 -7.20 -15.34 13.28
N ASP A 112 -6.75 -15.94 14.38
CA ASP A 112 -6.81 -15.35 15.72
C ASP A 112 -5.96 -14.07 15.81
N ILE A 113 -4.74 -14.09 15.29
CA ILE A 113 -3.87 -12.90 15.28
C ILE A 113 -4.51 -11.78 14.46
N VAL A 114 -4.99 -12.06 13.23
CA VAL A 114 -5.59 -11.05 12.36
C VAL A 114 -6.88 -10.51 12.97
N ASP A 115 -7.70 -11.34 13.63
CA ASP A 115 -8.92 -10.89 14.30
C ASP A 115 -8.66 -10.02 15.52
N SER A 116 -7.57 -10.27 16.23
CA SER A 116 -7.17 -9.49 17.41
C SER A 116 -6.68 -8.08 17.10
N VAL A 117 -6.43 -7.76 15.82
CA VAL A 117 -5.98 -6.41 15.43
C VAL A 117 -7.16 -5.46 15.35
N ASP A 118 -7.14 -4.43 16.19
CA ASP A 118 -8.18 -3.40 16.20
C ASP A 118 -7.90 -2.28 15.19
N TYR A 119 -9.00 -1.74 14.64
CA TYR A 119 -8.95 -0.55 13.79
C TYR A 119 -8.43 0.66 14.60
N GLY A 120 -7.37 1.28 14.08
CA GLY A 120 -6.74 2.44 14.73
C GLY A 120 -5.84 2.10 15.91
N ALA A 121 -5.61 0.82 16.21
CA ALA A 121 -4.65 0.42 17.22
C ALA A 121 -3.23 0.85 16.82
N LEU A 122 -2.65 1.74 17.62
CA LEU A 122 -1.24 2.11 17.56
C LEU A 122 -0.49 1.20 18.54
N GLY A 123 0.48 0.42 18.07
CA GLY A 123 1.29 -0.41 18.96
C GLY A 123 1.77 -1.71 18.32
N LEU A 124 1.93 -2.74 19.15
CA LEU A 124 2.48 -4.06 18.80
C LEU A 124 1.93 -4.69 17.51
N TYR A 125 0.67 -4.43 17.21
CA TYR A 125 -0.05 -4.99 16.07
C TYR A 125 -0.31 -3.98 14.97
N SER A 126 0.38 -2.83 14.96
CA SER A 126 0.24 -1.86 13.88
C SER A 126 0.62 -2.49 12.56
N MET A 127 -0.35 -2.60 11.67
CA MET A 127 -0.12 -3.11 10.32
C MET A 127 0.68 -2.10 9.51
N ARG A 128 1.67 -2.57 8.77
CA ARG A 128 2.39 -1.74 7.80
C ARG A 128 1.59 -1.67 6.50
N LEU A 129 1.30 -0.46 6.09
CA LEU A 129 0.63 -0.17 4.84
C LEU A 129 1.58 0.61 3.95
N VAL A 130 1.58 0.29 2.68
CA VAL A 130 2.41 0.96 1.68
C VAL A 130 1.51 1.36 0.52
N SER A 131 1.54 2.63 0.16
CA SER A 131 0.94 3.10 -1.09
C SER A 131 1.99 3.03 -2.18
N LEU A 132 1.84 2.07 -3.09
CA LEU A 132 2.76 1.90 -4.23
C LEU A 132 2.33 2.73 -5.44
N ASN A 133 1.05 3.04 -5.56
CA ASN A 133 0.45 3.70 -6.71
C ASN A 133 -0.47 4.84 -6.27
N ALA A 134 0.10 5.87 -5.63
CA ALA A 134 -0.66 7.05 -5.24
C ALA A 134 -1.29 7.72 -6.46
N GLN A 135 -2.58 8.06 -6.37
CA GLN A 135 -3.38 8.56 -7.51
C GLN A 135 -4.34 9.65 -7.03
N GLY A 136 -4.90 10.41 -8.00
CA GLY A 136 -6.06 11.27 -7.79
C GLY A 136 -5.80 12.61 -7.11
N SER A 137 -4.56 13.01 -6.85
CA SER A 137 -4.26 14.31 -6.23
C SER A 137 -4.49 15.50 -7.18
N CYS A 138 -4.46 15.28 -8.50
CA CYS A 138 -4.79 16.23 -9.55
C CYS A 138 -5.88 15.69 -10.48
N ARG A 139 -6.92 15.08 -9.89
CA ARG A 139 -7.94 14.31 -10.65
C ARG A 139 -8.56 15.12 -11.79
N MET A 140 -8.75 14.42 -12.92
CA MET A 140 -9.46 14.96 -14.06
C MET A 140 -10.98 14.91 -13.88
N GLY A 141 -11.68 15.80 -14.57
CA GLY A 141 -13.14 15.79 -14.62
C GLY A 141 -13.70 17.00 -15.33
N ALA A 142 -14.94 16.91 -15.81
CA ALA A 142 -15.64 17.98 -16.49
C ALA A 142 -16.14 19.09 -15.54
N ASP A 143 -16.29 18.78 -14.26
CA ASP A 143 -16.74 19.76 -13.26
C ASP A 143 -15.53 20.41 -12.58
N ARG A 144 -15.24 21.64 -12.96
CA ARG A 144 -14.14 22.47 -12.41
C ARG A 144 -14.18 22.60 -10.88
N LYS A 145 -15.33 22.44 -10.25
CA LYS A 145 -15.45 22.51 -8.78
C LYS A 145 -14.97 21.24 -8.08
N LYS A 146 -14.87 20.13 -8.82
CA LYS A 146 -14.54 18.81 -8.30
C LYS A 146 -13.24 18.26 -8.87
N ALA A 147 -12.67 18.90 -9.88
CA ALA A 147 -11.49 18.46 -10.60
C ALA A 147 -10.43 19.57 -10.64
N VAL A 148 -9.17 19.15 -10.70
CA VAL A 148 -8.02 20.06 -10.84
C VAL A 148 -7.71 20.30 -12.30
N VAL A 149 -7.87 19.27 -13.14
CA VAL A 149 -7.64 19.32 -14.58
C VAL A 149 -8.90 18.92 -15.35
N ASP A 150 -9.00 19.39 -16.57
CA ASP A 150 -10.06 19.03 -17.50
C ASP A 150 -9.93 17.59 -18.00
N PRO A 151 -10.87 17.04 -18.79
CA PRO A 151 -10.78 15.71 -19.34
C PRO A 151 -9.60 15.45 -20.28
N TYR A 152 -8.86 16.46 -20.67
CA TYR A 152 -7.67 16.41 -21.52
C TYR A 152 -6.37 16.63 -20.74
N GLY A 153 -6.45 16.70 -19.39
CA GLY A 153 -5.29 16.86 -18.53
C GLY A 153 -4.79 18.29 -18.33
N GLN A 154 -5.47 19.30 -18.92
CA GLN A 154 -5.08 20.71 -18.73
C GLN A 154 -5.57 21.24 -17.39
N VAL A 155 -4.69 21.92 -16.66
CA VAL A 155 -5.03 22.56 -15.37
C VAL A 155 -6.02 23.71 -15.61
N TYR A 156 -7.15 23.68 -14.90
CA TYR A 156 -8.20 24.69 -15.05
C TYR A 156 -7.75 26.14 -14.75
N GLU A 157 -6.83 26.29 -13.80
CA GLU A 157 -6.38 27.61 -13.32
C GLU A 157 -5.21 28.17 -14.13
N VAL A 158 -4.51 27.33 -14.91
CA VAL A 158 -3.29 27.72 -15.61
C VAL A 158 -3.32 27.22 -17.05
N SER A 159 -3.52 28.12 -18.02
CA SER A 159 -3.50 27.75 -19.42
C SER A 159 -2.15 27.24 -19.89
N GLY A 160 -2.15 26.15 -20.67
CA GLY A 160 -0.94 25.53 -21.20
C GLY A 160 -0.18 24.66 -20.22
N LEU A 161 -0.68 24.47 -18.97
CA LEU A 161 -0.12 23.54 -18.01
C LEU A 161 -0.92 22.23 -18.04
N PHE A 162 -0.22 21.12 -18.24
CA PHE A 162 -0.81 19.79 -18.28
C PHE A 162 -0.22 18.90 -17.20
N VAL A 163 -1.04 17.99 -16.67
CA VAL A 163 -0.64 16.91 -15.78
C VAL A 163 -0.68 15.61 -16.55
N SER A 164 0.37 14.77 -16.42
CA SER A 164 0.56 13.55 -17.21
C SER A 164 1.15 12.43 -16.34
N ASP A 165 0.47 12.15 -15.21
CA ASP A 165 0.84 11.07 -14.30
C ASP A 165 -0.40 10.47 -13.62
N ALA A 166 -0.21 9.52 -12.69
CA ALA A 166 -1.31 8.85 -12.00
C ALA A 166 -2.19 9.79 -11.15
N SER A 167 -1.75 11.01 -10.88
CA SER A 167 -2.56 11.98 -10.15
C SER A 167 -3.81 12.43 -10.91
N LEU A 168 -3.82 12.27 -12.25
CA LEU A 168 -4.99 12.52 -13.11
C LEU A 168 -6.18 11.62 -12.81
N LEU A 169 -5.94 10.37 -12.34
CA LEU A 169 -6.97 9.35 -12.27
C LEU A 169 -8.10 9.79 -11.34
N PRO A 170 -9.36 9.84 -11.81
CA PRO A 170 -10.50 10.31 -11.02
C PRO A 170 -11.00 9.29 -10.00
N SER A 171 -10.62 8.03 -10.18
CA SER A 171 -10.96 6.91 -9.31
C SER A 171 -9.80 5.96 -9.19
N ILE A 172 -9.80 5.15 -8.13
CA ILE A 172 -8.72 4.21 -7.88
C ILE A 172 -8.65 3.11 -8.94
N ALA A 173 -7.45 2.90 -9.50
CA ALA A 173 -7.09 1.69 -10.20
C ALA A 173 -6.44 0.72 -9.20
N ILE A 174 -7.07 -0.43 -8.94
CA ILE A 174 -6.51 -1.46 -8.04
C ILE A 174 -5.25 -2.07 -8.65
N GLN A 175 -5.20 -2.15 -9.97
CA GLN A 175 -4.02 -2.61 -10.72
C GLN A 175 -3.02 -1.46 -10.92
N HIS A 176 -1.80 -1.84 -11.28
CA HIS A 176 -0.77 -0.85 -11.63
C HIS A 176 -1.24 0.05 -12.77
N PRO A 177 -1.34 1.37 -12.57
CA PRO A 177 -1.97 2.28 -13.55
C PRO A 177 -1.04 2.67 -14.71
N MET A 178 0.15 2.10 -14.82
CA MET A 178 1.20 2.52 -15.77
C MET A 178 0.71 2.59 -17.23
N LEU A 179 0.00 1.56 -17.71
CA LEU A 179 -0.54 1.54 -19.07
C LEU A 179 -1.65 2.59 -19.27
N THR A 180 -2.50 2.77 -18.25
CA THR A 180 -3.56 3.80 -18.28
C THR A 180 -2.95 5.19 -18.33
N VAL A 181 -1.94 5.45 -17.51
CA VAL A 181 -1.23 6.74 -17.51
C VAL A 181 -0.55 6.98 -18.85
N ALA A 182 0.17 5.98 -19.38
CA ALA A 182 0.83 6.11 -20.68
C ALA A 182 -0.16 6.33 -21.85
N ALA A 183 -1.39 5.84 -21.74
CA ALA A 183 -2.42 6.07 -22.75
C ALA A 183 -3.10 7.45 -22.64
N LEU A 184 -3.00 8.11 -21.48
CA LEU A 184 -3.57 9.43 -21.22
C LEU A 184 -2.53 10.56 -21.41
N SER A 185 -1.26 10.20 -21.56
CA SER A 185 -0.14 11.14 -21.75
C SER A 185 0.13 11.35 -23.23
#